data_01669cb0837a852b340fa449666660e1
#
_entry.id   01669cb0837a852b340fa449666660e1
#
_cell.length_a   1.000
_cell.length_b   1.000
_cell.length_c   1.000
_cell.angle_alpha   90.00
_cell.angle_beta   90.00
_cell.angle_gamma   90.00
#
_symmetry.space_group_name_H-M   'P 1'
#
loop_
_entity.id
_entity.type
_entity.pdbx_description
1 polymer ?
#
loop_
_entity_poly.entity_id
_entity_poly.type
_entity_poly.pdbx_seq_one_letter_code
_entity_poly.pdbx_strand_id
1 'polypeptide(L)'
;MKKIALLVCLFVSTTLVSFAQMKKGAVTYDMNFSSSNPEMAMMSGMMAGSKMTMYFTAGKSRTDVSMGMMGTMITIADQKAKKSLALVDMMGMKYATETVLEDTPAKPEDQTVEITTETKEILGYVCTKATISSAEAGVTTIWFTKDIQAFTNGQNYYNSSIPGFPLAMTVNTNDITIDMVATKVEKKVNKKLFGMKVPEGYEVKTAEELMEMGGGM
;
A
#
# COMPACT_ATOMS: atom_id res chain seq x y z
N MET A 1 34.57 -63.99 -10.13
CA MET A 1 34.88 -62.58 -10.47
C MET A 1 33.62 -61.77 -10.24
N LYS A 2 33.53 -61.12 -9.10
CA LYS A 2 32.33 -60.40 -8.64
C LYS A 2 32.40 -58.96 -9.17
N LYS A 3 31.46 -58.57 -10.06
CA LYS A 3 31.33 -57.17 -10.53
C LYS A 3 30.52 -56.39 -9.49
N ILE A 4 31.19 -55.49 -8.77
CA ILE A 4 30.57 -54.54 -7.85
C ILE A 4 30.07 -53.38 -8.73
N ALA A 5 28.74 -53.23 -8.84
CA ALA A 5 28.10 -52.09 -9.45
C ALA A 5 28.01 -50.99 -8.38
N LEU A 6 28.81 -49.94 -8.54
CA LEU A 6 28.78 -48.74 -7.70
C LEU A 6 27.60 -47.87 -8.12
N LEU A 7 26.49 -47.88 -7.38
CA LEU A 7 25.32 -47.04 -7.58
C LEU A 7 25.59 -45.65 -6.96
N VAL A 8 26.00 -44.70 -7.75
CA VAL A 8 26.16 -43.30 -7.34
C VAL A 8 24.77 -42.68 -7.29
N CYS A 9 24.13 -42.65 -6.11
CA CYS A 9 22.94 -41.85 -5.87
C CYS A 9 23.31 -40.38 -5.81
N LEU A 10 23.08 -39.68 -6.93
CA LEU A 10 23.18 -38.23 -6.98
C LEU A 10 22.00 -37.62 -6.22
N PHE A 11 22.21 -37.30 -4.93
CA PHE A 11 21.25 -36.52 -4.13
C PHE A 11 21.24 -35.10 -4.65
N VAL A 12 20.33 -34.77 -5.53
CA VAL A 12 20.00 -33.38 -5.89
C VAL A 12 19.26 -32.80 -4.67
N SER A 13 20.01 -32.23 -3.75
CA SER A 13 19.47 -31.44 -2.63
C SER A 13 18.86 -30.16 -3.21
N THR A 14 17.57 -30.19 -3.56
CA THR A 14 16.81 -28.98 -3.79
C THR A 14 16.69 -28.25 -2.46
N THR A 15 17.61 -27.33 -2.19
CA THR A 15 17.48 -26.38 -1.08
C THR A 15 16.24 -25.54 -1.35
N LEU A 16 15.13 -25.87 -0.72
CA LEU A 16 13.98 -25.00 -0.59
C LEU A 16 14.44 -23.81 0.24
N VAL A 17 14.87 -22.74 -0.44
CA VAL A 17 15.16 -21.49 0.21
C VAL A 17 13.82 -20.92 0.66
N SER A 18 13.39 -21.27 1.87
CA SER A 18 12.27 -20.64 2.54
C SER A 18 12.70 -19.22 2.88
N PHE A 19 12.37 -18.25 2.03
CA PHE A 19 12.54 -16.84 2.37
C PHE A 19 11.58 -16.53 3.51
N ALA A 20 12.14 -16.22 4.69
CA ALA A 20 11.33 -15.75 5.80
C ALA A 20 10.64 -14.44 5.36
N GLN A 21 9.31 -14.45 5.37
CA GLN A 21 8.48 -13.30 5.00
C GLN A 21 8.93 -12.03 5.74
N MET A 22 9.10 -10.93 5.03
CA MET A 22 9.51 -9.65 5.60
C MET A 22 8.36 -9.06 6.43
N LYS A 23 8.55 -9.00 7.76
CA LYS A 23 7.53 -8.53 8.74
C LYS A 23 7.69 -7.06 9.14
N LYS A 24 8.72 -6.38 8.67
CA LYS A 24 9.01 -4.97 8.95
C LYS A 24 9.82 -4.39 7.83
N GLY A 25 9.62 -3.13 7.52
CA GLY A 25 10.38 -2.44 6.48
C GLY A 25 9.68 -1.20 5.96
N ALA A 26 10.11 -0.77 4.79
CA ALA A 26 9.48 0.30 4.04
C ALA A 26 9.44 -0.06 2.56
N VAL A 27 8.39 0.38 1.88
CA VAL A 27 8.25 0.31 0.42
C VAL A 27 7.90 1.69 -0.10
N THR A 28 8.71 2.19 -1.04
CA THR A 28 8.46 3.48 -1.70
C THR A 28 7.93 3.24 -3.10
N TYR A 29 6.93 4.01 -3.49
CA TYR A 29 6.28 3.97 -4.79
C TYR A 29 6.39 5.31 -5.49
N ASP A 30 6.60 5.29 -6.79
CA ASP A 30 6.24 6.40 -7.64
C ASP A 30 4.75 6.29 -7.99
N MET A 31 4.06 7.43 -8.00
CA MET A 31 2.63 7.52 -8.31
C MET A 31 2.45 8.42 -9.53
N ASN A 32 1.75 7.90 -10.54
CA ASN A 32 1.39 8.65 -11.73
C ASN A 32 -0.12 8.74 -11.84
N PHE A 33 -0.60 9.94 -12.11
CA PHE A 33 -2.02 10.24 -12.30
C PHE A 33 -2.24 10.60 -13.76
N SER A 34 -3.25 10.04 -14.38
CA SER A 34 -3.65 10.36 -15.75
C SER A 34 -5.16 10.40 -15.88
N SER A 35 -5.66 11.23 -16.79
CA SER A 35 -7.09 11.34 -17.09
C SER A 35 -7.30 11.70 -18.56
N SER A 36 -8.37 11.19 -19.15
CA SER A 36 -8.85 11.59 -20.46
C SER A 36 -9.68 12.89 -20.42
N ASN A 37 -10.15 13.27 -19.23
CA ASN A 37 -10.87 14.53 -19.01
C ASN A 37 -9.86 15.69 -18.91
N PRO A 38 -9.96 16.76 -19.73
CA PRO A 38 -9.02 17.88 -19.74
C PRO A 38 -8.88 18.62 -18.40
N GLU A 39 -9.97 18.79 -17.63
CA GLU A 39 -9.93 19.43 -16.33
C GLU A 39 -9.15 18.58 -15.31
N MET A 40 -9.41 17.26 -15.31
CA MET A 40 -8.70 16.32 -14.46
C MET A 40 -7.24 16.12 -14.89
N ALA A 41 -6.94 16.25 -16.18
CA ALA A 41 -5.56 16.21 -16.69
C ALA A 41 -4.72 17.39 -16.16
N MET A 42 -5.31 18.57 -16.03
CA MET A 42 -4.64 19.73 -15.40
C MET A 42 -4.31 19.44 -13.92
N MET A 43 -5.26 18.88 -13.18
CA MET A 43 -5.06 18.48 -11.78
C MET A 43 -4.00 17.38 -11.65
N SER A 44 -3.99 16.40 -12.56
CA SER A 44 -2.96 15.36 -12.63
C SER A 44 -1.56 15.96 -12.83
N GLY A 45 -1.44 17.04 -13.61
CA GLY A 45 -0.19 17.79 -13.78
C GLY A 45 0.34 18.40 -12.47
N MET A 46 -0.54 18.88 -11.59
CA MET A 46 -0.15 19.40 -10.26
C MET A 46 0.31 18.29 -9.32
N MET A 47 -0.12 17.06 -9.56
CA MET A 47 0.27 15.87 -8.80
C MET A 47 1.50 15.18 -9.40
N ALA A 48 2.13 15.74 -10.43
CA ALA A 48 3.32 15.16 -11.05
C ALA A 48 4.45 14.98 -10.02
N GLY A 49 5.15 13.84 -10.08
CA GLY A 49 6.22 13.49 -9.14
C GLY A 49 5.72 13.02 -7.77
N SER A 50 4.43 12.72 -7.65
CA SER A 50 3.87 12.14 -6.42
C SER A 50 4.57 10.84 -6.02
N LYS A 51 4.73 10.67 -4.72
CA LYS A 51 5.36 9.49 -4.13
C LYS A 51 4.59 9.03 -2.90
N MET A 52 4.59 7.73 -2.69
CA MET A 52 4.09 7.14 -1.46
C MET A 52 5.18 6.28 -0.81
N THR A 53 5.33 6.37 0.50
CA THR A 53 6.18 5.44 1.26
C THR A 53 5.37 4.80 2.36
N MET A 54 5.30 3.48 2.33
CA MET A 54 4.64 2.67 3.36
C MET A 54 5.69 2.08 4.28
N TYR A 55 5.67 2.47 5.56
CA TYR A 55 6.49 1.89 6.63
C TYR A 55 5.63 0.92 7.45
N PHE A 56 6.19 -0.22 7.82
CA PHE A 56 5.46 -1.21 8.59
C PHE A 56 6.34 -1.98 9.57
N THR A 57 5.71 -2.40 10.65
CA THR A 57 6.23 -3.33 11.66
C THR A 57 5.08 -4.24 12.10
N ALA A 58 5.34 -5.19 13.01
CA ALA A 58 4.26 -5.97 13.60
C ALA A 58 3.28 -5.04 14.36
N GLY A 59 2.09 -4.86 13.82
CA GLY A 59 0.98 -4.12 14.43
C GLY A 59 1.03 -2.59 14.30
N LYS A 60 2.01 -2.02 13.59
CA LYS A 60 2.05 -0.58 13.30
C LYS A 60 2.37 -0.33 11.83
N SER A 61 1.70 0.66 11.25
CA SER A 61 1.99 1.15 9.91
C SER A 61 2.04 2.67 9.88
N ARG A 62 2.74 3.19 8.89
CA ARG A 62 2.73 4.60 8.52
C ARG A 62 2.79 4.69 7.00
N THR A 63 1.95 5.53 6.45
CA THR A 63 1.94 5.85 5.02
C THR A 63 2.19 7.35 4.86
N ASP A 64 3.25 7.69 4.16
CA ASP A 64 3.57 9.08 3.80
C ASP A 64 3.27 9.22 2.31
N VAL A 65 2.38 10.14 1.95
CA VAL A 65 2.04 10.48 0.57
C VAL A 65 2.45 11.92 0.30
N SER A 66 3.28 12.13 -0.71
CA SER A 66 3.58 13.45 -1.27
C SER A 66 2.82 13.58 -2.60
N MET A 67 1.99 14.59 -2.73
CA MET A 67 1.11 14.81 -3.89
C MET A 67 1.61 15.98 -4.74
N GLY A 68 2.90 15.98 -5.12
CA GLY A 68 3.50 17.04 -5.91
C GLY A 68 3.36 18.41 -5.24
N MET A 69 2.74 19.37 -5.95
CA MET A 69 2.51 20.73 -5.44
C MET A 69 1.28 20.83 -4.52
N MET A 70 0.43 19.82 -4.46
CA MET A 70 -0.79 19.86 -3.66
C MET A 70 -0.53 19.69 -2.16
N GLY A 71 0.56 19.02 -1.77
CA GLY A 71 0.91 18.87 -0.37
C GLY A 71 1.29 17.46 0.04
N THR A 72 1.13 17.14 1.33
CA THR A 72 1.48 15.85 1.91
C THR A 72 0.39 15.33 2.83
N MET A 73 0.26 14.01 2.86
CA MET A 73 -0.59 13.31 3.81
C MET A 73 0.21 12.21 4.50
N ILE A 74 0.08 12.13 5.82
CA ILE A 74 0.70 11.10 6.63
C ILE A 74 -0.38 10.39 7.41
N THR A 75 -0.44 9.07 7.31
CA THR A 75 -1.34 8.25 8.12
C THR A 75 -0.53 7.29 8.96
N ILE A 76 -0.75 7.29 10.28
CA ILE A 76 -0.08 6.39 11.22
C ILE A 76 -1.17 5.54 11.89
N ALA A 77 -1.00 4.22 11.92
CA ALA A 77 -1.92 3.31 12.57
C ALA A 77 -1.20 2.42 13.58
N ASP A 78 -1.80 2.25 14.75
CA ASP A 78 -1.37 1.32 15.80
C ASP A 78 -2.54 0.37 16.11
N GLN A 79 -2.46 -0.85 15.59
CA GLN A 79 -3.50 -1.87 15.75
C GLN A 79 -3.68 -2.30 17.21
N LYS A 80 -2.58 -2.33 17.99
CA LYS A 80 -2.66 -2.69 19.41
C LYS A 80 -3.37 -1.62 20.24
N ALA A 81 -3.11 -0.35 19.93
CA ALA A 81 -3.77 0.78 20.58
C ALA A 81 -5.16 1.07 19.98
N LYS A 82 -5.52 0.42 18.85
CA LYS A 82 -6.74 0.68 18.06
C LYS A 82 -6.89 2.17 17.72
N LYS A 83 -5.80 2.80 17.28
CA LYS A 83 -5.78 4.23 16.94
C LYS A 83 -5.14 4.48 15.60
N SER A 84 -5.67 5.47 14.89
CA SER A 84 -5.05 6.05 13.70
C SER A 84 -4.92 7.56 13.88
N LEU A 85 -3.83 8.11 13.35
CA LEU A 85 -3.58 9.55 13.24
C LEU A 85 -3.35 9.88 11.77
N ALA A 86 -4.16 10.74 11.21
CA ALA A 86 -3.94 11.34 9.90
C ALA A 86 -3.45 12.77 10.07
N LEU A 87 -2.41 13.12 9.34
CA LEU A 87 -1.84 14.47 9.25
C LEU A 87 -1.93 14.89 7.79
N VAL A 88 -2.57 16.01 7.54
CA VAL A 88 -2.76 16.57 6.18
C VAL A 88 -2.13 17.95 6.16
N ASP A 89 -1.23 18.19 5.20
CA ASP A 89 -0.67 19.51 4.92
C ASP A 89 -0.92 19.81 3.43
N MET A 90 -1.96 20.56 3.15
CA MET A 90 -2.38 20.92 1.82
C MET A 90 -2.45 22.43 1.67
N MET A 91 -1.67 22.97 0.73
CA MET A 91 -1.63 24.40 0.41
C MET A 91 -1.37 25.29 1.65
N GLY A 92 -0.58 24.78 2.64
CA GLY A 92 -0.23 25.49 3.87
C GLY A 92 -1.25 25.33 5.00
N MET A 93 -2.38 24.66 4.77
CA MET A 93 -3.35 24.28 5.80
C MET A 93 -2.98 22.94 6.40
N LYS A 94 -2.83 22.90 7.73
CA LYS A 94 -2.36 21.69 8.44
C LYS A 94 -3.43 21.19 9.39
N TYR A 95 -3.93 19.99 9.10
CA TYR A 95 -4.97 19.33 9.90
C TYR A 95 -4.50 17.99 10.42
N ALA A 96 -4.91 17.67 11.63
CA ALA A 96 -4.69 16.38 12.25
C ALA A 96 -6.02 15.76 12.67
N THR A 97 -6.22 14.48 12.37
CA THR A 97 -7.41 13.73 12.78
C THR A 97 -7.01 12.44 13.47
N GLU A 98 -7.51 12.23 14.66
CA GLU A 98 -7.39 10.95 15.37
C GLU A 98 -8.67 10.14 15.17
N THR A 99 -8.51 8.86 14.82
CA THR A 99 -9.65 7.93 14.63
C THR A 99 -9.42 6.65 15.43
N VAL A 100 -10.51 6.03 15.89
CA VAL A 100 -10.48 4.69 16.46
C VAL A 100 -10.53 3.67 15.34
N LEU A 101 -9.61 2.70 15.33
CA LEU A 101 -9.63 1.60 14.36
C LEU A 101 -10.65 0.56 14.79
N GLU A 102 -11.55 0.23 13.90
CA GLU A 102 -12.48 -0.89 14.09
C GLU A 102 -11.76 -2.23 13.86
N ASP A 103 -12.24 -3.27 14.55
CA ASP A 103 -11.62 -4.62 14.49
C ASP A 103 -11.83 -5.32 13.14
N THR A 104 -12.86 -4.93 12.42
CA THR A 104 -13.21 -5.52 11.13
C THR A 104 -13.25 -4.43 10.07
N PRO A 105 -12.33 -4.43 9.10
CA PRO A 105 -12.48 -3.56 7.96
C PRO A 105 -13.79 -3.92 7.25
N ALA A 106 -14.60 -2.92 6.95
CA ALA A 106 -15.80 -3.12 6.13
C ALA A 106 -15.37 -3.89 4.87
N LYS A 107 -15.90 -5.10 4.68
CA LYS A 107 -15.76 -5.80 3.41
C LYS A 107 -16.70 -5.09 2.46
N PRO A 108 -16.22 -4.42 1.42
CA PRO A 108 -17.10 -3.84 0.42
C PRO A 108 -17.94 -4.96 -0.18
N GLU A 109 -19.25 -4.91 0.01
CA GLU A 109 -20.19 -6.00 -0.34
C GLU A 109 -20.20 -6.30 -1.85
N ASP A 110 -19.78 -5.32 -2.67
CA ASP A 110 -19.86 -5.37 -4.13
C ASP A 110 -18.51 -5.53 -4.85
N GLN A 111 -17.49 -6.05 -4.17
CA GLN A 111 -16.19 -6.28 -4.79
C GLN A 111 -15.97 -7.75 -5.15
N THR A 112 -15.61 -8.00 -6.42
CA THR A 112 -15.10 -9.29 -6.88
C THR A 112 -13.59 -9.25 -6.96
N VAL A 113 -12.92 -10.25 -6.36
CA VAL A 113 -11.46 -10.41 -6.38
C VAL A 113 -11.11 -11.65 -7.18
N GLU A 114 -10.33 -11.48 -8.24
CA GLU A 114 -9.78 -12.55 -9.05
C GLU A 114 -8.26 -12.58 -8.91
N ILE A 115 -7.69 -13.71 -8.49
CA ILE A 115 -6.25 -13.94 -8.43
C ILE A 115 -5.88 -14.87 -9.57
N THR A 116 -4.99 -14.41 -10.45
CA THR A 116 -4.57 -15.17 -11.62
C THR A 116 -3.29 -15.97 -11.36
N THR A 117 -2.85 -16.75 -12.35
CA THR A 117 -1.54 -17.42 -12.35
C THR A 117 -0.44 -16.57 -12.98
N GLU A 118 -0.79 -15.38 -13.47
CA GLU A 118 0.14 -14.45 -14.09
C GLU A 118 1.15 -13.93 -13.05
N THR A 119 2.43 -13.97 -13.40
CA THR A 119 3.50 -13.49 -12.52
C THR A 119 4.44 -12.54 -13.25
N LYS A 120 5.01 -11.59 -12.51
CA LYS A 120 6.13 -10.76 -12.96
C LYS A 120 7.07 -10.46 -11.79
N GLU A 121 8.31 -10.12 -12.11
CA GLU A 121 9.28 -9.70 -11.10
C GLU A 121 9.25 -8.17 -10.94
N ILE A 122 9.23 -7.70 -9.68
CA ILE A 122 9.35 -6.29 -9.30
C ILE A 122 10.37 -6.19 -8.17
N LEU A 123 11.47 -5.48 -8.39
CA LEU A 123 12.55 -5.30 -7.40
C LEU A 123 13.10 -6.62 -6.83
N GLY A 124 13.17 -7.69 -7.63
CA GLY A 124 13.63 -9.01 -7.21
C GLY A 124 12.57 -9.85 -6.47
N TYR A 125 11.32 -9.39 -6.37
CA TYR A 125 10.19 -10.11 -5.78
C TYR A 125 9.29 -10.67 -6.88
N VAL A 126 8.96 -11.95 -6.80
CA VAL A 126 7.94 -12.55 -7.66
C VAL A 126 6.58 -12.06 -7.21
N CYS A 127 5.87 -11.39 -8.11
CA CYS A 127 4.54 -10.84 -7.86
C CYS A 127 3.49 -11.58 -8.68
N THR A 128 2.37 -11.90 -8.06
CA THR A 128 1.18 -12.48 -8.68
C THR A 128 0.17 -11.38 -8.97
N LYS A 129 -0.54 -11.49 -10.09
CA LYS A 129 -1.59 -10.54 -10.47
C LYS A 129 -2.90 -10.88 -9.78
N ALA A 130 -3.56 -9.84 -9.27
CA ALA A 130 -4.96 -9.88 -8.86
C ALA A 130 -5.71 -8.71 -9.47
N THR A 131 -7.01 -8.90 -9.69
CA THR A 131 -7.92 -7.86 -10.15
C THR A 131 -9.05 -7.73 -9.15
N ILE A 132 -9.35 -6.52 -8.75
CA ILE A 132 -10.51 -6.18 -7.94
C ILE A 132 -11.46 -5.38 -8.83
N SER A 133 -12.69 -5.85 -8.97
CA SER A 133 -13.74 -5.18 -9.74
C SER A 133 -14.85 -4.72 -8.79
N SER A 134 -15.26 -3.47 -8.92
CA SER A 134 -16.39 -2.88 -8.21
C SER A 134 -17.24 -2.09 -9.20
N ALA A 135 -18.56 -2.16 -9.04
CA ALA A 135 -19.49 -1.41 -9.89
C ALA A 135 -19.29 0.12 -9.76
N GLU A 136 -18.94 0.60 -8.57
CA GLU A 136 -18.77 2.03 -8.27
C GLU A 136 -17.33 2.50 -8.44
N ALA A 137 -16.36 1.71 -7.95
CA ALA A 137 -14.94 2.10 -7.91
C ALA A 137 -14.13 1.69 -9.15
N GLY A 138 -14.76 1.01 -10.12
CA GLY A 138 -14.08 0.56 -11.34
C GLY A 138 -13.21 -0.68 -11.12
N VAL A 139 -12.08 -0.75 -11.84
CA VAL A 139 -11.19 -1.92 -11.85
C VAL A 139 -9.83 -1.55 -11.29
N THR A 140 -9.38 -2.31 -10.29
CA THR A 140 -8.03 -2.19 -9.74
C THR A 140 -7.23 -3.44 -10.06
N THR A 141 -6.09 -3.27 -10.72
CA THR A 141 -5.11 -4.34 -10.96
C THR A 141 -3.99 -4.24 -9.93
N ILE A 142 -3.68 -5.34 -9.27
CA ILE A 142 -2.66 -5.41 -8.22
C ILE A 142 -1.64 -6.48 -8.56
N TRP A 143 -0.35 -6.16 -8.38
CA TRP A 143 0.75 -7.11 -8.40
C TRP A 143 1.30 -7.22 -7.00
N PHE A 144 1.05 -8.35 -6.34
CA PHE A 144 1.41 -8.58 -4.95
C PHE A 144 2.44 -9.69 -4.80
N THR A 145 3.31 -9.57 -3.79
CA THR A 145 4.24 -10.62 -3.39
C THR A 145 3.86 -11.21 -2.04
N LYS A 146 4.10 -12.51 -1.86
CA LYS A 146 3.94 -13.20 -0.57
C LYS A 146 5.18 -13.09 0.32
N ASP A 147 6.30 -12.61 -0.21
CA ASP A 147 7.56 -12.47 0.52
C ASP A 147 7.57 -11.31 1.51
N ILE A 148 6.62 -10.38 1.37
CA ILE A 148 6.38 -9.28 2.30
C ILE A 148 5.03 -9.52 2.96
N GLN A 149 4.99 -9.43 4.29
CA GLN A 149 3.75 -9.64 5.04
C GLN A 149 2.75 -8.53 4.71
N ALA A 150 1.58 -8.92 4.22
CA ALA A 150 0.45 -8.02 4.19
C ALA A 150 0.14 -7.55 5.61
N PHE A 151 -0.15 -6.27 5.79
CA PHE A 151 -0.69 -5.79 7.04
C PHE A 151 -2.10 -5.27 6.79
N THR A 152 -3.00 -5.71 7.63
CA THR A 152 -4.37 -5.24 7.67
C THR A 152 -4.45 -4.16 8.74
N ASN A 153 -4.45 -2.92 8.36
CA ASN A 153 -4.96 -1.83 9.17
C ASN A 153 -6.26 -1.41 8.49
N GLY A 154 -7.27 -1.00 9.22
CA GLY A 154 -8.60 -0.65 8.70
C GLY A 154 -8.66 0.36 7.54
N GLN A 155 -7.52 0.75 6.99
CA GLN A 155 -7.34 1.64 5.85
C GLN A 155 -6.51 0.97 4.73
N ASN A 156 -6.81 -0.29 4.43
CA ASN A 156 -6.17 -0.94 3.30
C ASN A 156 -6.67 -0.32 1.99
N TYR A 157 -5.76 0.22 1.20
CA TYR A 157 -6.02 0.64 -0.18
C TYR A 157 -6.32 -0.55 -1.11
N TYR A 158 -6.31 -1.78 -0.60
CA TYR A 158 -6.56 -3.01 -1.34
C TYR A 158 -7.34 -4.00 -0.47
N ASN A 159 -8.05 -4.88 -1.12
CA ASN A 159 -8.92 -5.85 -0.48
C ASN A 159 -8.15 -6.84 0.40
N SER A 160 -8.67 -7.13 1.60
CA SER A 160 -8.09 -8.10 2.55
C SER A 160 -8.00 -9.54 2.01
N SER A 161 -8.67 -9.85 0.90
CA SER A 161 -8.57 -11.13 0.20
C SER A 161 -7.27 -11.30 -0.58
N ILE A 162 -6.46 -10.26 -0.76
CA ILE A 162 -5.15 -10.34 -1.40
C ILE A 162 -4.13 -10.90 -0.40
N PRO A 163 -3.57 -12.10 -0.62
CA PRO A 163 -2.73 -12.78 0.38
C PRO A 163 -1.25 -12.35 0.29
N GLY A 164 -0.99 -11.05 0.19
CA GLY A 164 0.38 -10.53 0.06
C GLY A 164 0.43 -9.01 0.05
N PHE A 165 1.63 -8.49 -0.15
CA PHE A 165 1.91 -7.06 -0.16
C PHE A 165 1.98 -6.53 -1.61
N PRO A 166 1.27 -5.47 -1.98
CA PRO A 166 1.29 -4.93 -3.33
C PRO A 166 2.62 -4.24 -3.64
N LEU A 167 3.24 -4.55 -4.77
CA LEU A 167 4.42 -3.85 -5.29
C LEU A 167 4.11 -3.03 -6.55
N ALA A 168 2.97 -3.27 -7.19
CA ALA A 168 2.42 -2.36 -8.19
C ALA A 168 0.89 -2.42 -8.14
N MET A 169 0.26 -1.29 -8.44
CA MET A 169 -1.19 -1.18 -8.47
C MET A 169 -1.60 -0.16 -9.54
N THR A 170 -2.60 -0.51 -10.32
CA THR A 170 -3.27 0.39 -11.26
C THR A 170 -4.75 0.48 -10.86
N VAL A 171 -5.20 1.65 -10.48
CA VAL A 171 -6.60 1.93 -10.16
C VAL A 171 -7.20 2.69 -11.34
N ASN A 172 -8.20 2.09 -11.98
CA ASN A 172 -8.94 2.72 -13.06
C ASN A 172 -10.34 3.06 -12.54
N THR A 173 -10.60 4.34 -12.38
CA THR A 173 -11.94 4.88 -12.20
C THR A 173 -12.47 5.39 -13.55
N ASN A 174 -13.72 5.88 -13.61
CA ASN A 174 -14.30 6.39 -14.85
C ASN A 174 -13.48 7.54 -15.45
N ASP A 175 -12.85 8.37 -14.62
CA ASP A 175 -12.21 9.61 -15.05
C ASP A 175 -10.69 9.64 -14.80
N ILE A 176 -10.17 8.83 -13.90
CA ILE A 176 -8.76 8.88 -13.48
C ILE A 176 -8.16 7.49 -13.47
N THR A 177 -6.94 7.39 -14.00
CA THR A 177 -6.06 6.24 -13.79
C THR A 177 -4.94 6.64 -12.83
N ILE A 178 -4.74 5.83 -11.80
CA ILE A 178 -3.65 5.99 -10.83
C ILE A 178 -2.75 4.77 -10.95
N ASP A 179 -1.51 4.98 -11.39
CA ASP A 179 -0.49 3.95 -11.42
C ASP A 179 0.49 4.14 -10.26
N MET A 180 0.66 3.09 -9.47
CA MET A 180 1.63 3.03 -8.38
C MET A 180 2.58 1.88 -8.62
N VAL A 181 3.88 2.15 -8.65
CA VAL A 181 4.92 1.14 -8.86
C VAL A 181 6.00 1.30 -7.79
N ALA A 182 6.30 0.21 -7.08
CA ALA A 182 7.36 0.20 -6.09
C ALA A 182 8.71 0.44 -6.76
N THR A 183 9.46 1.41 -6.23
CA THR A 183 10.79 1.81 -6.69
C THR A 183 11.88 1.44 -5.69
N LYS A 184 11.50 1.16 -4.43
CA LYS A 184 12.45 0.79 -3.37
C LYS A 184 11.78 -0.07 -2.31
N VAL A 185 12.51 -1.09 -1.82
CA VAL A 185 12.14 -1.92 -0.66
C VAL A 185 13.27 -1.88 0.35
N GLU A 186 12.98 -1.53 1.59
CA GLU A 186 13.95 -1.44 2.69
C GLU A 186 13.55 -2.35 3.85
N LYS A 187 14.48 -3.19 4.33
CA LYS A 187 14.25 -4.13 5.44
C LYS A 187 14.38 -3.49 6.83
N LYS A 188 14.88 -2.25 6.89
CA LYS A 188 15.08 -1.50 8.13
C LYS A 188 14.10 -0.34 8.19
N VAL A 189 13.52 -0.10 9.36
CA VAL A 189 12.63 1.03 9.62
C VAL A 189 12.94 1.65 10.98
N ASN A 190 12.90 2.97 11.04
CA ASN A 190 13.06 3.71 12.29
C ASN A 190 11.74 3.66 13.07
N LYS A 191 11.74 3.06 14.26
CA LYS A 191 10.54 2.93 15.11
C LYS A 191 9.96 4.28 15.55
N LYS A 192 10.75 5.35 15.56
CA LYS A 192 10.28 6.70 15.91
C LYS A 192 9.24 7.26 14.91
N LEU A 193 9.22 6.72 13.68
CA LEU A 193 8.25 7.11 12.65
C LEU A 193 6.80 6.79 13.01
N PHE A 194 6.58 5.84 13.93
CA PHE A 194 5.24 5.41 14.35
C PHE A 194 4.73 6.16 15.60
N GLY A 195 5.31 7.31 15.91
CA GLY A 195 4.83 8.17 16.99
C GLY A 195 3.50 8.82 16.61
N MET A 196 2.52 8.77 17.52
CA MET A 196 1.16 9.27 17.30
C MET A 196 0.93 10.64 17.99
N LYS A 197 2.00 11.43 18.09
CA LYS A 197 1.88 12.78 18.61
C LYS A 197 1.57 13.75 17.47
N VAL A 198 0.51 14.54 17.62
CA VAL A 198 0.21 15.65 16.70
C VAL A 198 1.36 16.66 16.76
N PRO A 199 2.00 17.01 15.63
CA PRO A 199 3.05 18.02 15.59
C PRO A 199 2.49 19.42 15.88
N GLU A 200 3.36 20.32 16.30
CA GLU A 200 3.00 21.74 16.47
C GLU A 200 2.58 22.36 15.14
N GLY A 201 1.59 23.23 15.17
CA GLY A 201 1.07 23.93 13.98
C GLY A 201 -0.04 23.16 13.24
N TYR A 202 -0.41 21.97 13.69
CA TYR A 202 -1.58 21.25 13.17
C TYR A 202 -2.83 21.59 13.98
N GLU A 203 -3.92 21.92 13.28
CA GLU A 203 -5.25 22.06 13.88
C GLU A 203 -5.91 20.68 13.96
N VAL A 204 -6.37 20.30 15.16
CA VAL A 204 -7.07 19.02 15.34
C VAL A 204 -8.52 19.17 14.89
N LYS A 205 -8.95 18.32 13.97
CA LYS A 205 -10.31 18.25 13.40
C LYS A 205 -10.87 16.85 13.55
N THR A 206 -12.18 16.74 13.63
CA THR A 206 -12.86 15.45 13.51
C THR A 206 -12.89 14.99 12.05
N ALA A 207 -13.19 13.70 11.81
CA ALA A 207 -13.34 13.19 10.46
C ALA A 207 -14.52 13.87 9.72
N GLU A 208 -15.60 14.15 10.43
CA GLU A 208 -16.78 14.84 9.92
C GLU A 208 -16.44 16.27 9.47
N GLU A 209 -15.74 17.05 10.31
CA GLU A 209 -15.29 18.40 9.99
C GLU A 209 -14.41 18.44 8.73
N LEU A 210 -13.51 17.45 8.56
CA LEU A 210 -12.67 17.37 7.36
C LEU A 210 -13.47 16.99 6.10
N MET A 211 -14.48 16.13 6.22
CA MET A 211 -15.37 15.78 5.10
C MET A 211 -16.20 16.98 4.66
N GLU A 212 -16.71 17.78 5.60
CA GLU A 212 -17.46 19.00 5.30
C GLU A 212 -16.61 20.02 4.57
N MET A 213 -15.33 20.16 4.94
CA MET A 213 -14.38 21.06 4.29
C MET A 213 -13.99 20.57 2.89
N GLY A 214 -13.84 19.25 2.68
CA GLY A 214 -13.49 18.65 1.39
C GLY A 214 -14.66 18.53 0.41
N GLY A 215 -15.90 18.48 0.88
CA GLY A 215 -17.11 18.42 0.07
C GLY A 215 -17.56 19.77 -0.53
N GLY A 216 -16.86 20.85 -0.23
CA GLY A 216 -17.13 22.20 -0.72
C GLY A 216 -16.17 22.71 -1.81
N MET A 217 -15.30 21.83 -2.35
CA MET A 217 -14.40 22.14 -3.47
C MET A 217 -14.74 21.36 -4.71
#